data_2568da23bea0c031344e625f120b8d70
#
_entry.id   2568da23bea0c031344e625f120b8d70
#
_cell.length_a   1.000
_cell.length_b   1.000
_cell.length_c   1.000
_cell.angle_alpha   90.00
_cell.angle_beta   90.00
_cell.angle_gamma   90.00
#
_symmetry.space_group_name_H-M   'P 1'
#
loop_
_entity.id
_entity.type
_entity.pdbx_description
1 polymer ?
#
loop_
_entity_poly.entity_id
_entity_poly.type
_entity_poly.pdbx_seq_one_letter_code
_entity_poly.pdbx_strand_id
1 'polypeptide(L)'
;MASITSGAYRGPAYNPPDAIVQSNMKDTLATAPSAAPQSEPGVAFPVLGAISLTHLLNDMMQSVLLAIYPVLQGRFDLSFAQVGIITLAFQFSSSLLQPVVGRVTDRRPMPYSLPIGMGFTFCGLLLLSQAWNFPLVVLAATLVGAGSSVFHPESSRVARMASAGQHGLAQSIFQVGGNIGSSIGPLLAALLIVPHGQGSVAWVSLAALAGICILYGVSRWYAANLSGARGRASLRRTDNGLSARQVRGAVFILLLLIFSKYFYLAGLNSYFTFFLIDRFGLDIQQAQYSLFVFLAGVATGTLAGGPIGDRIGRKRVIWGSILGTAPFSLALPYANLHWTLILVFCAGFMIASAFPAIIVYAQELMPGKTGTVSGLFFGLAFGMGGIGAAALGRLADVTSIAFVYHLCAFLPLLGLAAFFLPDTRRRAA
;
A
#
# COMPACT_ATOMS: atom_id res chain seq x y z
N MET A 1 -52.70 -84.78 -2.66
CA MET A 1 -53.46 -84.87 -3.87
C MET A 1 -53.10 -83.73 -4.80
N ALA A 2 -52.79 -84.12 -6.06
CA ALA A 2 -52.61 -83.25 -7.23
C ALA A 2 -51.33 -82.39 -7.28
N SER A 3 -50.33 -82.94 -7.93
CA SER A 3 -49.20 -82.31 -8.58
C SER A 3 -49.62 -81.55 -9.83
N ILE A 4 -49.08 -80.34 -10.04
CA ILE A 4 -49.11 -79.69 -11.34
C ILE A 4 -47.65 -79.27 -11.69
N THR A 5 -47.18 -79.83 -12.77
CA THR A 5 -45.86 -79.61 -13.37
C THR A 5 -45.78 -78.28 -14.06
N SER A 6 -44.72 -77.49 -13.79
CA SER A 6 -44.42 -76.23 -14.48
C SER A 6 -43.51 -76.50 -15.69
N GLY A 7 -44.02 -76.21 -16.89
CA GLY A 7 -43.24 -76.22 -18.12
C GLY A 7 -42.34 -74.97 -18.21
N ALA A 8 -41.03 -75.22 -18.44
CA ALA A 8 -40.05 -74.19 -18.65
C ALA A 8 -40.12 -73.59 -20.07
N TYR A 9 -40.40 -72.33 -20.20
CA TYR A 9 -40.36 -71.57 -21.44
C TYR A 9 -38.93 -71.05 -21.66
N ARG A 10 -38.20 -71.57 -22.64
CA ARG A 10 -36.94 -71.00 -23.07
C ARG A 10 -37.19 -69.92 -24.10
N GLY A 11 -36.99 -68.66 -23.70
CA GLY A 11 -36.95 -67.53 -24.61
C GLY A 11 -35.61 -67.46 -25.39
N PRO A 12 -35.56 -66.79 -26.55
CA PRO A 12 -34.37 -66.75 -27.40
C PRO A 12 -33.23 -65.94 -26.73
N ALA A 13 -32.00 -66.39 -26.96
CA ALA A 13 -30.79 -65.75 -26.42
C ALA A 13 -30.62 -64.32 -26.91
N TYR A 14 -30.52 -63.40 -25.98
CA TYR A 14 -30.20 -61.99 -26.22
C TYR A 14 -28.68 -61.80 -26.37
N ASN A 15 -28.24 -61.38 -27.55
CA ASN A 15 -26.85 -60.97 -27.81
C ASN A 15 -26.74 -59.49 -27.58
N PRO A 16 -25.95 -58.95 -26.62
CA PRO A 16 -25.78 -57.55 -26.43
C PRO A 16 -24.89 -56.94 -27.53
N PRO A 17 -25.20 -55.72 -28.06
CA PRO A 17 -24.45 -55.04 -29.11
C PRO A 17 -23.24 -54.24 -28.61
N ASP A 18 -22.57 -54.69 -27.56
CA ASP A 18 -21.59 -53.86 -26.84
C ASP A 18 -20.13 -53.99 -27.28
N ALA A 19 -19.81 -54.84 -28.27
CA ALA A 19 -18.42 -55.05 -28.67
C ALA A 19 -17.88 -54.05 -29.72
N ILE A 20 -18.77 -53.27 -30.40
CA ILE A 20 -18.35 -52.33 -31.47
C ILE A 20 -18.22 -50.92 -30.94
N VAL A 21 -18.90 -50.55 -29.83
CA VAL A 21 -18.86 -49.20 -29.26
C VAL A 21 -17.62 -48.96 -28.42
N GLN A 22 -17.00 -49.99 -27.84
CA GLN A 22 -15.80 -49.84 -27.00
C GLN A 22 -14.49 -49.66 -27.78
N SER A 23 -14.41 -50.05 -29.07
CA SER A 23 -13.20 -49.84 -29.87
C SER A 23 -13.09 -48.40 -30.38
N ASN A 24 -14.23 -47.74 -30.72
CA ASN A 24 -14.23 -46.37 -31.21
C ASN A 24 -14.09 -45.28 -30.11
N MET A 25 -14.29 -45.63 -28.82
CA MET A 25 -14.13 -44.72 -27.71
C MET A 25 -12.69 -44.65 -27.17
N LYS A 26 -11.85 -45.66 -27.44
CA LYS A 26 -10.42 -45.64 -27.10
C LYS A 26 -9.59 -44.87 -28.11
N ASP A 27 -9.95 -44.85 -29.37
CA ASP A 27 -9.21 -44.13 -30.43
C ASP A 27 -9.55 -42.64 -30.47
N THR A 28 -10.73 -42.20 -29.93
CA THR A 28 -11.09 -40.79 -29.82
C THR A 28 -10.49 -40.09 -28.58
N LEU A 29 -9.98 -40.85 -27.60
CA LEU A 29 -9.28 -40.26 -26.42
C LEU A 29 -7.77 -40.10 -26.62
N ALA A 30 -7.22 -40.59 -27.73
CA ALA A 30 -5.76 -40.58 -27.96
C ALA A 30 -5.24 -39.35 -28.76
N THR A 31 -6.10 -38.42 -29.18
CA THR A 31 -5.69 -37.27 -30.01
C THR A 31 -6.26 -35.92 -29.56
N ALA A 32 -6.53 -35.75 -28.27
CA ALA A 32 -6.60 -34.37 -27.76
C ALA A 32 -5.16 -33.83 -27.80
N PRO A 33 -4.86 -32.76 -28.55
CA PRO A 33 -3.55 -32.16 -28.49
C PRO A 33 -3.31 -31.73 -27.06
N SER A 34 -2.25 -32.30 -26.46
CA SER A 34 -1.73 -31.84 -25.18
C SER A 34 -1.57 -30.32 -25.30
N ALA A 35 -2.43 -29.56 -24.62
CA ALA A 35 -2.28 -28.13 -24.57
C ALA A 35 -0.85 -27.87 -24.10
N ALA A 36 -0.02 -27.32 -25.00
CA ALA A 36 1.34 -26.91 -24.64
C ALA A 36 1.27 -26.15 -23.31
N PRO A 37 2.17 -26.41 -22.35
CA PRO A 37 2.15 -25.72 -21.10
C PRO A 37 2.21 -24.24 -21.41
N GLN A 38 1.11 -23.53 -21.17
CA GLN A 38 1.07 -22.07 -21.30
C GLN A 38 2.11 -21.56 -20.33
N SER A 39 3.19 -21.01 -20.86
CA SER A 39 4.23 -20.38 -20.05
C SER A 39 3.53 -19.43 -19.05
N GLU A 40 3.77 -19.65 -17.76
CA GLU A 40 3.22 -18.74 -16.74
C GLU A 40 3.61 -17.30 -17.12
N PRO A 41 2.67 -16.38 -17.20
CA PRO A 41 2.99 -15.01 -17.58
C PRO A 41 3.99 -14.46 -16.57
N GLY A 42 5.15 -14.01 -17.07
CA GLY A 42 6.18 -13.37 -16.25
C GLY A 42 5.68 -12.08 -15.60
N VAL A 43 6.49 -11.52 -14.68
CA VAL A 43 6.21 -10.24 -14.05
C VAL A 43 6.05 -9.16 -15.11
N ALA A 44 4.95 -8.39 -15.06
CA ALA A 44 4.68 -7.30 -15.99
C ALA A 44 5.40 -6.01 -15.53
N PHE A 45 6.74 -5.97 -15.62
CA PHE A 45 7.56 -4.83 -15.20
C PHE A 45 7.14 -3.48 -15.80
N PRO A 46 6.73 -3.36 -17.08
CA PRO A 46 6.26 -2.08 -17.60
C PRO A 46 5.03 -1.54 -16.85
N VAL A 47 4.11 -2.43 -16.44
CA VAL A 47 2.93 -2.04 -15.66
C VAL A 47 3.33 -1.65 -14.22
N LEU A 48 4.24 -2.40 -13.60
CA LEU A 48 4.76 -2.06 -12.27
C LEU A 48 5.52 -0.73 -12.28
N GLY A 49 6.33 -0.47 -13.29
CA GLY A 49 7.02 0.81 -13.50
C GLY A 49 6.04 1.96 -13.69
N ALA A 50 5.00 1.77 -14.52
CA ALA A 50 3.95 2.77 -14.74
C ALA A 50 3.20 3.11 -13.46
N ILE A 51 2.84 2.09 -12.64
CA ILE A 51 2.17 2.31 -11.36
C ILE A 51 3.10 2.98 -10.34
N SER A 52 4.37 2.60 -10.29
CA SER A 52 5.37 3.22 -9.42
C SER A 52 5.56 4.70 -9.78
N LEU A 53 5.67 5.01 -11.07
CA LEU A 53 5.79 6.39 -11.56
C LEU A 53 4.52 7.20 -11.24
N THR A 54 3.34 6.65 -11.46
CA THR A 54 2.09 7.34 -11.11
C THR A 54 1.89 7.49 -9.61
N HIS A 55 2.45 6.57 -8.79
CA HIS A 55 2.49 6.74 -7.34
C HIS A 55 3.42 7.90 -6.93
N LEU A 56 4.60 8.01 -7.59
CA LEU A 56 5.48 9.15 -7.40
C LEU A 56 4.74 10.46 -7.71
N LEU A 57 4.06 10.55 -8.85
CA LEU A 57 3.31 11.76 -9.22
C LEU A 57 2.19 12.06 -8.23
N ASN A 58 1.43 11.04 -7.81
CA ASN A 58 0.32 11.19 -6.87
C ASN A 58 0.78 11.73 -5.51
N ASP A 59 1.81 11.10 -4.92
CA ASP A 59 2.28 11.48 -3.58
C ASP A 59 3.08 12.80 -3.60
N MET A 60 3.76 13.10 -4.71
CA MET A 60 4.38 14.39 -4.94
C MET A 60 3.32 15.51 -4.89
N MET A 61 2.21 15.36 -5.60
CA MET A 61 1.13 16.36 -5.62
C MET A 61 0.47 16.54 -4.25
N GLN A 62 0.28 15.46 -3.49
CA GLN A 62 -0.22 15.52 -2.13
C GLN A 62 0.75 16.22 -1.18
N SER A 63 2.04 15.92 -1.33
CA SER A 63 3.10 16.54 -0.52
C SER A 63 3.26 18.04 -0.83
N VAL A 64 3.07 18.46 -2.09
CA VAL A 64 3.00 19.88 -2.47
C VAL A 64 1.87 20.59 -1.72
N LEU A 65 0.66 20.00 -1.66
CA LEU A 65 -0.47 20.61 -0.94
C LEU A 65 -0.11 20.95 0.51
N LEU A 66 0.57 20.03 1.20
CA LEU A 66 0.99 20.26 2.60
C LEU A 66 2.11 21.30 2.70
N ALA A 67 3.06 21.27 1.76
CA ALA A 67 4.22 22.16 1.76
C ALA A 67 3.86 23.63 1.50
N ILE A 68 2.72 23.91 0.84
CA ILE A 68 2.31 25.29 0.51
C ILE A 68 1.43 25.95 1.57
N TYR A 69 1.17 25.31 2.71
CA TYR A 69 0.35 25.91 3.78
C TYR A 69 0.82 27.30 4.22
N PRO A 70 2.12 27.60 4.36
CA PRO A 70 2.56 28.96 4.67
C PRO A 70 2.17 29.99 3.59
N VAL A 71 2.20 29.61 2.31
CA VAL A 71 1.78 30.49 1.19
C VAL A 71 0.28 30.77 1.26
N LEU A 72 -0.54 29.73 1.53
CA LEU A 72 -1.98 29.87 1.68
C LEU A 72 -2.34 30.68 2.93
N GLN A 73 -1.62 30.44 4.04
CA GLN A 73 -1.82 31.18 5.30
C GLN A 73 -1.57 32.67 5.10
N GLY A 74 -0.44 33.02 4.46
CA GLY A 74 -0.14 34.44 4.22
C GLY A 74 -1.08 35.10 3.21
N ARG A 75 -1.59 34.38 2.20
CA ARG A 75 -2.50 34.91 1.18
C ARG A 75 -3.91 35.18 1.70
N PHE A 76 -4.43 34.30 2.54
CA PHE A 76 -5.83 34.33 3.01
C PHE A 76 -5.96 34.70 4.48
N ASP A 77 -4.87 35.10 5.12
CA ASP A 77 -4.80 35.40 6.56
C ASP A 77 -5.43 34.30 7.43
N LEU A 78 -5.02 33.03 7.13
CA LEU A 78 -5.62 31.88 7.78
C LEU A 78 -5.08 31.71 9.20
N SER A 79 -5.97 31.42 10.13
CA SER A 79 -5.58 30.92 11.44
C SER A 79 -4.99 29.51 11.36
N PHE A 80 -4.21 29.08 12.35
CA PHE A 80 -3.71 27.71 12.44
C PHE A 80 -4.86 26.68 12.49
N ALA A 81 -6.00 27.04 13.10
CA ALA A 81 -7.20 26.20 13.09
C ALA A 81 -7.74 25.98 11.65
N GLN A 82 -7.76 27.01 10.83
CA GLN A 82 -8.17 26.91 9.43
C GLN A 82 -7.21 26.05 8.60
N VAL A 83 -5.89 26.19 8.80
CA VAL A 83 -4.89 25.28 8.21
C VAL A 83 -5.16 23.83 8.66
N GLY A 84 -5.49 23.64 9.94
CA GLY A 84 -5.90 22.36 10.48
C GLY A 84 -7.16 21.78 9.79
N ILE A 85 -8.15 22.60 9.45
CA ILE A 85 -9.36 22.18 8.70
C ILE A 85 -9.00 21.75 7.28
N ILE A 86 -8.08 22.45 6.58
CA ILE A 86 -7.60 22.02 5.26
C ILE A 86 -6.97 20.64 5.35
N THR A 87 -6.07 20.45 6.34
CA THR A 87 -5.43 19.15 6.60
C THR A 87 -6.46 18.07 6.90
N LEU A 88 -7.43 18.36 7.76
CA LEU A 88 -8.48 17.43 8.13
C LEU A 88 -9.31 17.01 6.91
N ALA A 89 -9.73 17.96 6.08
CA ALA A 89 -10.52 17.69 4.88
C ALA A 89 -9.77 16.80 3.89
N PHE A 90 -8.47 17.10 3.66
CA PHE A 90 -7.59 16.28 2.84
C PHE A 90 -7.42 14.86 3.42
N GLN A 91 -7.04 14.76 4.69
CA GLN A 91 -6.77 13.47 5.33
C GLN A 91 -8.03 12.62 5.48
N PHE A 92 -9.16 13.22 5.80
CA PHE A 92 -10.45 12.53 5.89
C PHE A 92 -10.85 11.93 4.55
N SER A 93 -10.79 12.72 3.46
CA SER A 93 -11.13 12.23 2.13
C SER A 93 -10.11 11.22 1.62
N SER A 94 -8.81 11.40 1.86
CA SER A 94 -7.78 10.49 1.39
C SER A 94 -7.73 9.16 2.17
N SER A 95 -7.98 9.17 3.49
CA SER A 95 -7.79 8.00 4.34
C SER A 95 -9.04 7.17 4.52
N LEU A 96 -10.17 7.80 4.90
CA LEU A 96 -11.39 7.08 5.25
C LEU A 96 -12.15 6.55 4.04
N LEU A 97 -12.01 7.16 2.87
CA LEU A 97 -12.64 6.67 1.65
C LEU A 97 -11.93 5.45 1.07
N GLN A 98 -10.64 5.23 1.34
CA GLN A 98 -9.89 4.11 0.76
C GLN A 98 -10.49 2.72 1.03
N PRO A 99 -10.89 2.35 2.27
CA PRO A 99 -11.54 1.06 2.52
C PRO A 99 -12.88 0.92 1.80
N VAL A 100 -13.62 2.03 1.66
CA VAL A 100 -14.92 2.06 0.95
C VAL A 100 -14.70 1.81 -0.53
N VAL A 101 -13.79 2.56 -1.16
CA VAL A 101 -13.40 2.37 -2.56
C VAL A 101 -12.92 0.93 -2.80
N GLY A 102 -11.99 0.45 -1.96
CA GLY A 102 -11.47 -0.90 -2.07
C GLY A 102 -12.56 -1.97 -1.98
N ARG A 103 -13.57 -1.80 -1.10
CA ARG A 103 -14.71 -2.72 -0.98
C ARG A 103 -15.62 -2.69 -2.20
N VAL A 104 -15.87 -1.50 -2.76
CA VAL A 104 -16.70 -1.36 -3.97
C VAL A 104 -16.01 -2.04 -5.15
N THR A 105 -14.73 -1.78 -5.35
CA THR A 105 -13.95 -2.30 -6.48
C THR A 105 -13.61 -3.79 -6.34
N ASP A 106 -13.58 -4.36 -5.13
CA ASP A 106 -13.51 -5.81 -4.92
C ASP A 106 -14.77 -6.52 -5.44
N ARG A 107 -15.94 -5.89 -5.26
CA ARG A 107 -17.22 -6.45 -5.72
C ARG A 107 -17.43 -6.22 -7.21
N ARG A 108 -17.12 -5.03 -7.68
CA ARG A 108 -17.28 -4.57 -9.06
C ARG A 108 -15.98 -3.94 -9.54
N PRO A 109 -15.03 -4.73 -10.09
CA PRO A 109 -13.79 -4.20 -10.61
C PRO A 109 -14.04 -3.06 -11.62
N MET A 110 -13.38 -1.95 -11.40
CA MET A 110 -13.54 -0.71 -12.16
C MET A 110 -12.19 -0.30 -12.76
N PRO A 111 -11.75 -0.89 -13.89
CA PRO A 111 -10.41 -0.67 -14.44
C PRO A 111 -10.06 0.80 -14.67
N TYR A 112 -11.05 1.62 -15.02
CA TYR A 112 -10.85 3.05 -15.29
C TYR A 112 -11.01 3.95 -14.06
N SER A 113 -11.17 3.39 -12.86
CA SER A 113 -11.23 4.19 -11.62
C SER A 113 -9.94 4.96 -11.35
N LEU A 114 -8.78 4.40 -11.73
CA LEU A 114 -7.47 5.04 -11.55
C LEU A 114 -7.34 6.38 -12.28
N PRO A 115 -7.55 6.48 -13.61
CA PRO A 115 -7.50 7.79 -14.28
C PRO A 115 -8.62 8.73 -13.82
N ILE A 116 -9.80 8.23 -13.42
CA ILE A 116 -10.87 9.05 -12.84
C ILE A 116 -10.42 9.63 -11.48
N GLY A 117 -9.83 8.82 -10.61
CA GLY A 117 -9.27 9.29 -9.35
C GLY A 117 -8.21 10.37 -9.55
N MET A 118 -7.27 10.14 -10.49
CA MET A 118 -6.26 11.16 -10.84
C MET A 118 -6.90 12.43 -11.40
N GLY A 119 -8.05 12.32 -12.09
CA GLY A 119 -8.87 13.45 -12.53
C GLY A 119 -9.38 14.30 -11.38
N PHE A 120 -9.81 13.72 -10.25
CA PHE A 120 -10.15 14.48 -9.04
C PHE A 120 -8.96 15.25 -8.50
N THR A 121 -7.76 14.64 -8.47
CA THR A 121 -6.53 15.32 -8.07
C THR A 121 -6.20 16.48 -9.02
N PHE A 122 -6.33 16.28 -10.34
CA PHE A 122 -6.15 17.31 -11.36
C PHE A 122 -7.08 18.51 -11.12
N CYS A 123 -8.39 18.26 -10.99
CA CYS A 123 -9.39 19.30 -10.71
C CYS A 123 -9.11 20.01 -9.36
N GLY A 124 -8.71 19.24 -8.33
CA GLY A 124 -8.36 19.79 -7.04
C GLY A 124 -7.17 20.76 -7.12
N LEU A 125 -6.10 20.41 -7.82
CA LEU A 125 -4.93 21.28 -8.00
C LEU A 125 -5.24 22.52 -8.84
N LEU A 126 -6.03 22.38 -9.92
CA LEU A 126 -6.49 23.54 -10.70
C LEU A 126 -7.35 24.47 -9.86
N LEU A 127 -8.29 23.92 -9.08
CA LEU A 127 -9.11 24.70 -8.18
C LEU A 127 -8.25 25.40 -7.12
N LEU A 128 -7.26 24.69 -6.55
CA LEU A 128 -6.34 25.24 -5.56
C LEU A 128 -5.54 26.43 -6.15
N SER A 129 -5.09 26.31 -7.40
CA SER A 129 -4.31 27.37 -8.05
C SER A 129 -5.10 28.66 -8.22
N GLN A 130 -6.43 28.56 -8.33
CA GLN A 130 -7.33 29.68 -8.59
C GLN A 130 -8.27 30.01 -7.41
N ALA A 131 -8.11 29.33 -6.28
CA ALA A 131 -8.92 29.57 -5.10
C ALA A 131 -8.75 31.02 -4.61
N TRP A 132 -9.86 31.70 -4.37
CA TRP A 132 -9.88 33.08 -3.87
C TRP A 132 -10.45 33.22 -2.45
N ASN A 133 -10.86 32.12 -1.84
CA ASN A 133 -11.35 32.07 -0.47
C ASN A 133 -11.07 30.73 0.19
N PHE A 134 -11.19 30.68 1.53
CA PHE A 134 -10.94 29.52 2.35
C PHE A 134 -11.82 28.30 1.98
N PRO A 135 -13.16 28.40 1.76
CA PRO A 135 -13.97 27.27 1.37
C PRO A 135 -13.51 26.56 0.08
N LEU A 136 -13.04 27.32 -0.91
CA LEU A 136 -12.52 26.74 -2.15
C LEU A 136 -11.18 26.02 -1.94
N VAL A 137 -10.33 26.52 -1.04
CA VAL A 137 -9.10 25.80 -0.64
C VAL A 137 -9.45 24.47 0.03
N VAL A 138 -10.44 24.45 0.93
CA VAL A 138 -10.92 23.23 1.58
C VAL A 138 -11.51 22.25 0.56
N LEU A 139 -12.32 22.73 -0.40
CA LEU A 139 -12.86 21.90 -1.48
C LEU A 139 -11.75 21.32 -2.37
N ALA A 140 -10.77 22.13 -2.73
CA ALA A 140 -9.61 21.71 -3.51
C ALA A 140 -8.84 20.59 -2.79
N ALA A 141 -8.54 20.76 -1.51
CA ALA A 141 -7.88 19.76 -0.66
C ALA A 141 -8.70 18.47 -0.58
N THR A 142 -10.03 18.58 -0.44
CA THR A 142 -10.95 17.43 -0.45
C THR A 142 -10.90 16.66 -1.76
N LEU A 143 -10.87 17.34 -2.91
CA LEU A 143 -10.77 16.72 -4.23
C LEU A 143 -9.44 16.00 -4.41
N VAL A 144 -8.31 16.60 -4.00
CA VAL A 144 -7.00 15.92 -4.02
C VAL A 144 -7.03 14.65 -3.17
N GLY A 145 -7.59 14.73 -1.97
CA GLY A 145 -7.74 13.57 -1.09
C GLY A 145 -8.65 12.48 -1.67
N ALA A 146 -9.77 12.86 -2.29
CA ALA A 146 -10.68 11.92 -2.94
C ALA A 146 -10.00 11.18 -4.10
N GLY A 147 -9.17 11.87 -4.90
CA GLY A 147 -8.34 11.23 -5.93
C GLY A 147 -7.39 10.19 -5.37
N SER A 148 -6.67 10.54 -4.31
CA SER A 148 -5.76 9.65 -3.59
C SER A 148 -6.47 8.42 -3.02
N SER A 149 -7.70 8.58 -2.52
CA SER A 149 -8.47 7.47 -1.94
C SER A 149 -8.80 6.36 -2.92
N VAL A 150 -8.91 6.67 -4.21
CA VAL A 150 -9.09 5.69 -5.29
C VAL A 150 -7.74 5.08 -5.68
N PHE A 151 -6.70 5.90 -5.72
CA PHE A 151 -5.41 5.52 -6.27
C PHE A 151 -4.76 4.35 -5.51
N HIS A 152 -4.60 4.44 -4.19
CA HIS A 152 -3.84 3.45 -3.42
C HIS A 152 -4.43 2.03 -3.44
N PRO A 153 -5.74 1.80 -3.17
CA PRO A 153 -6.29 0.44 -3.19
C PRO A 153 -6.27 -0.19 -4.58
N GLU A 154 -6.56 0.58 -5.62
CA GLU A 154 -6.61 0.07 -6.99
C GLU A 154 -5.22 -0.17 -7.58
N SER A 155 -4.27 0.73 -7.35
CA SER A 155 -2.88 0.54 -7.79
C SER A 155 -2.23 -0.67 -7.11
N SER A 156 -2.47 -0.87 -5.81
CA SER A 156 -2.01 -2.06 -5.09
C SER A 156 -2.62 -3.35 -5.66
N ARG A 157 -3.88 -3.31 -6.10
CA ARG A 157 -4.55 -4.42 -6.80
C ARG A 157 -3.87 -4.72 -8.14
N VAL A 158 -3.62 -3.68 -8.95
CA VAL A 158 -2.96 -3.84 -10.26
C VAL A 158 -1.52 -4.34 -10.07
N ALA A 159 -0.78 -3.83 -9.07
CA ALA A 159 0.55 -4.33 -8.72
C ALA A 159 0.51 -5.83 -8.39
N ARG A 160 -0.47 -6.27 -7.61
CA ARG A 160 -0.66 -7.70 -7.32
C ARG A 160 -0.97 -8.52 -8.58
N MET A 161 -1.79 -8.01 -9.50
CA MET A 161 -2.10 -8.70 -10.76
C MET A 161 -0.88 -8.82 -11.67
N ALA A 162 -0.03 -7.79 -11.71
CA ALA A 162 1.17 -7.70 -12.53
C ALA A 162 2.36 -8.49 -11.97
N SER A 163 2.26 -9.05 -10.77
CA SER A 163 3.39 -9.59 -9.98
C SER A 163 3.83 -11.00 -10.36
N ALA A 164 3.04 -11.77 -11.10
CA ALA A 164 3.30 -13.19 -11.41
C ALA A 164 3.73 -14.02 -10.17
N GLY A 165 3.09 -13.78 -9.02
CA GLY A 165 3.42 -14.44 -7.75
C GLY A 165 4.48 -13.75 -6.89
N GLN A 166 5.29 -12.83 -7.43
CA GLN A 166 6.28 -12.04 -6.69
C GLN A 166 5.61 -10.79 -6.05
N HIS A 167 4.63 -11.05 -5.18
CA HIS A 167 3.75 -9.99 -4.66
C HIS A 167 4.50 -8.97 -3.81
N GLY A 168 5.54 -9.40 -3.07
CA GLY A 168 6.37 -8.52 -2.27
C GLY A 168 7.20 -7.57 -3.12
N LEU A 169 7.85 -8.08 -4.18
CA LEU A 169 8.61 -7.26 -5.13
C LEU A 169 7.70 -6.19 -5.78
N ALA A 170 6.54 -6.63 -6.28
CA ALA A 170 5.59 -5.71 -6.93
C ALA A 170 5.11 -4.60 -5.99
N GLN A 171 4.79 -4.96 -4.73
CA GLN A 171 4.37 -3.98 -3.72
C GLN A 171 5.52 -3.04 -3.33
N SER A 172 6.77 -3.52 -3.28
CA SER A 172 7.93 -2.68 -3.02
C SER A 172 8.21 -1.68 -4.14
N ILE A 173 8.16 -2.11 -5.40
CA ILE A 173 8.32 -1.22 -6.56
C ILE A 173 7.25 -0.12 -6.52
N PHE A 174 6.00 -0.49 -6.24
CA PHE A 174 4.91 0.46 -6.08
C PHE A 174 5.20 1.48 -4.97
N GLN A 175 5.60 1.04 -3.78
CA GLN A 175 5.83 1.90 -2.61
C GLN A 175 7.01 2.85 -2.77
N VAL A 176 8.08 2.43 -3.44
CA VAL A 176 9.26 3.30 -3.68
C VAL A 176 8.86 4.54 -4.47
N GLY A 177 7.95 4.40 -5.46
CA GLY A 177 7.42 5.56 -6.19
C GLY A 177 6.83 6.61 -5.24
N GLY A 178 5.92 6.21 -4.35
CA GLY A 178 5.31 7.12 -3.38
C GLY A 178 6.32 7.79 -2.44
N ASN A 179 7.29 7.02 -1.90
CA ASN A 179 8.32 7.58 -1.03
C ASN A 179 9.18 8.65 -1.73
N ILE A 180 9.56 8.42 -3.00
CA ILE A 180 10.29 9.40 -3.80
C ILE A 180 9.40 10.61 -4.07
N GLY A 181 8.14 10.41 -4.45
CA GLY A 181 7.19 11.50 -4.73
C GLY A 181 7.00 12.40 -3.53
N SER A 182 6.76 11.83 -2.35
CA SER A 182 6.61 12.59 -1.10
C SER A 182 7.85 13.44 -0.77
N SER A 183 9.04 12.99 -1.15
CA SER A 183 10.29 13.74 -0.94
C SER A 183 10.46 14.90 -1.93
N ILE A 184 9.91 14.80 -3.14
CA ILE A 184 9.99 15.83 -4.19
C ILE A 184 9.02 17.00 -3.94
N GLY A 185 7.87 16.74 -3.31
CA GLY A 185 6.83 17.75 -3.13
C GLY A 185 7.32 19.06 -2.46
N PRO A 186 8.00 19.01 -1.31
CA PRO A 186 8.57 20.20 -0.68
C PRO A 186 9.58 20.97 -1.55
N LEU A 187 10.36 20.25 -2.37
CA LEU A 187 11.29 20.88 -3.32
C LEU A 187 10.53 21.68 -4.39
N LEU A 188 9.45 21.10 -4.94
CA LEU A 188 8.59 21.81 -5.89
C LEU A 188 7.90 23.02 -5.24
N ALA A 189 7.46 22.90 -4.01
CA ALA A 189 6.91 24.01 -3.27
C ALA A 189 7.95 25.15 -3.13
N ALA A 190 9.17 24.83 -2.71
CA ALA A 190 10.23 25.81 -2.52
C ALA A 190 10.72 26.44 -3.83
N LEU A 191 10.88 25.66 -4.89
CA LEU A 191 11.47 26.14 -6.15
C LEU A 191 10.45 26.74 -7.12
N LEU A 192 9.19 26.30 -7.08
CA LEU A 192 8.17 26.73 -8.02
C LEU A 192 7.10 27.60 -7.36
N ILE A 193 6.54 27.20 -6.21
CA ILE A 193 5.33 27.83 -5.69
C ILE A 193 5.66 29.04 -4.81
N VAL A 194 6.66 28.92 -3.95
CA VAL A 194 7.08 30.04 -3.08
C VAL A 194 7.49 31.27 -3.89
N PRO A 195 8.31 31.16 -4.98
CA PRO A 195 8.69 32.33 -5.77
C PRO A 195 7.57 32.89 -6.65
N HIS A 196 6.67 32.01 -7.18
CA HIS A 196 5.68 32.42 -8.18
C HIS A 196 4.25 32.49 -7.64
N GLY A 197 4.07 32.18 -6.34
CA GLY A 197 2.78 32.25 -5.65
C GLY A 197 1.82 31.10 -5.99
N GLN A 198 0.65 31.14 -5.38
CA GLN A 198 -0.38 30.10 -5.44
C GLN A 198 -0.78 29.69 -6.88
N GLY A 199 -0.83 30.65 -7.80
CA GLY A 199 -1.23 30.38 -9.21
C GLY A 199 -0.33 29.35 -9.90
N SER A 200 0.93 29.24 -9.49
CA SER A 200 1.89 28.29 -10.05
C SER A 200 1.59 26.81 -9.72
N VAL A 201 0.68 26.56 -8.77
CA VAL A 201 0.14 25.20 -8.51
C VAL A 201 -0.50 24.60 -9.78
N ALA A 202 -0.99 25.45 -10.69
CA ALA A 202 -1.48 25.00 -12.01
C ALA A 202 -0.43 24.21 -12.80
N TRP A 203 0.85 24.53 -12.69
CA TRP A 203 1.93 23.76 -13.33
C TRP A 203 2.08 22.36 -12.74
N VAL A 204 1.83 22.23 -11.45
CA VAL A 204 1.87 20.90 -10.79
C VAL A 204 0.73 20.01 -11.28
N SER A 205 -0.41 20.59 -11.70
CA SER A 205 -1.50 19.83 -12.29
C SER A 205 -1.14 19.12 -13.59
N LEU A 206 -0.09 19.58 -14.31
CA LEU A 206 0.42 18.87 -15.50
C LEU A 206 0.94 17.46 -15.13
N ALA A 207 1.46 17.29 -13.92
CA ALA A 207 1.85 15.98 -13.42
C ALA A 207 0.61 15.05 -13.27
N ALA A 208 -0.54 15.60 -12.84
CA ALA A 208 -1.78 14.84 -12.79
C ALA A 208 -2.26 14.46 -14.20
N LEU A 209 -2.14 15.35 -15.17
CA LEU A 209 -2.49 15.08 -16.57
C LEU A 209 -1.61 13.97 -17.15
N ALA A 210 -0.28 14.03 -16.92
CA ALA A 210 0.64 12.96 -17.30
C ALA A 210 0.26 11.64 -16.62
N GLY A 211 -0.09 11.69 -15.32
CA GLY A 211 -0.58 10.56 -14.55
C GLY A 211 -1.85 9.94 -15.15
N ILE A 212 -2.82 10.75 -15.60
CA ILE A 212 -4.06 10.28 -16.25
C ILE A 212 -3.70 9.52 -17.55
N CYS A 213 -2.81 10.04 -18.37
CA CYS A 213 -2.39 9.38 -19.61
C CYS A 213 -1.74 8.01 -19.34
N ILE A 214 -0.82 7.95 -18.39
CA ILE A 214 -0.15 6.69 -17.98
C ILE A 214 -1.18 5.71 -17.43
N LEU A 215 -2.03 6.16 -16.49
CA LEU A 215 -3.04 5.32 -15.85
C LEU A 215 -4.12 4.85 -16.85
N TYR A 216 -4.41 5.57 -17.92
CA TYR A 216 -5.27 5.11 -18.98
C TYR A 216 -4.67 3.86 -19.66
N GLY A 217 -3.37 3.87 -19.95
CA GLY A 217 -2.66 2.69 -20.46
C GLY A 217 -2.70 1.50 -19.50
N VAL A 218 -2.44 1.76 -18.21
CA VAL A 218 -2.56 0.74 -17.15
C VAL A 218 -3.99 0.19 -17.06
N SER A 219 -5.01 1.05 -17.18
CA SER A 219 -6.41 0.65 -17.13
C SER A 219 -6.82 -0.26 -18.29
N ARG A 220 -6.30 -0.01 -19.49
CA ARG A 220 -6.49 -0.90 -20.65
C ARG A 220 -5.89 -2.28 -20.38
N TRP A 221 -4.66 -2.32 -19.86
CA TRP A 221 -4.03 -3.58 -19.46
C TRP A 221 -4.83 -4.29 -18.37
N TYR A 222 -5.30 -3.57 -17.37
CA TYR A 222 -6.11 -4.10 -16.28
C TYR A 222 -7.40 -4.72 -16.83
N ALA A 223 -8.13 -4.00 -17.69
CA ALA A 223 -9.37 -4.48 -18.32
C ALA A 223 -9.13 -5.77 -19.13
N ALA A 224 -8.06 -5.82 -19.93
CA ALA A 224 -7.71 -6.99 -20.74
C ALA A 224 -7.35 -8.22 -19.91
N ASN A 225 -6.74 -8.03 -18.73
CA ASN A 225 -6.31 -9.14 -17.87
C ASN A 225 -7.33 -9.51 -16.77
N LEU A 226 -8.48 -8.84 -16.69
CA LEU A 226 -9.45 -9.01 -15.62
C LEU A 226 -10.12 -10.41 -15.64
N SER A 227 -10.45 -10.94 -16.81
CA SER A 227 -11.07 -12.27 -16.97
C SER A 227 -10.11 -13.39 -16.54
N GLY A 228 -8.86 -13.33 -16.99
CA GLY A 228 -7.82 -14.27 -16.59
C GLY A 228 -7.49 -14.22 -15.08
N ALA A 229 -7.51 -13.03 -14.49
CA ALA A 229 -7.32 -12.86 -13.05
C ALA A 229 -8.48 -13.45 -12.24
N ARG A 230 -9.73 -13.30 -12.71
CA ARG A 230 -10.93 -13.90 -12.08
C ARG A 230 -10.91 -15.41 -12.14
N GLY A 231 -10.55 -15.99 -13.28
CA GLY A 231 -10.40 -17.45 -13.46
C GLY A 231 -9.35 -18.02 -12.50
N ARG A 232 -8.17 -17.40 -12.44
CA ARG A 232 -7.09 -17.79 -11.50
C ARG A 232 -7.47 -17.59 -10.03
N ALA A 233 -8.18 -16.53 -9.70
CA ALA A 233 -8.66 -16.28 -8.34
C ALA A 233 -9.75 -17.28 -7.92
N SER A 234 -10.59 -17.74 -8.85
CA SER A 234 -11.58 -18.79 -8.61
C SER A 234 -10.93 -20.15 -8.37
N LEU A 235 -9.91 -20.50 -9.17
CA LEU A 235 -9.13 -21.74 -9.01
C LEU A 235 -8.22 -21.68 -7.77
N ARG A 236 -7.72 -20.50 -7.38
CA ARG A 236 -6.92 -20.26 -6.17
C ARG A 236 -7.75 -19.75 -4.99
N ARG A 237 -9.03 -20.01 -4.94
CA ARG A 237 -9.81 -19.92 -3.71
C ARG A 237 -9.38 -21.08 -2.78
N THR A 238 -8.08 -21.16 -2.57
CA THR A 238 -7.53 -21.94 -1.47
C THR A 238 -8.02 -21.25 -0.20
N ASP A 239 -8.97 -21.89 0.45
CA ASP A 239 -9.23 -21.64 1.86
C ASP A 239 -7.85 -21.64 2.53
N ASN A 240 -7.47 -20.50 3.12
CA ASN A 240 -6.18 -20.39 3.81
C ASN A 240 -6.13 -21.30 5.05
N GLY A 241 -7.17 -22.11 5.27
CA GLY A 241 -7.31 -23.05 6.37
C GLY A 241 -7.33 -22.38 7.76
N LEU A 242 -7.50 -21.03 7.81
CA LEU A 242 -7.56 -20.27 9.04
C LEU A 242 -9.01 -20.03 9.46
N SER A 243 -9.31 -20.25 10.74
CA SER A 243 -10.60 -19.89 11.29
C SER A 243 -10.82 -18.36 11.25
N ALA A 244 -12.07 -17.91 11.20
CA ALA A 244 -12.41 -16.49 11.22
C ALA A 244 -11.83 -15.76 12.48
N ARG A 245 -11.66 -16.48 13.60
CA ARG A 245 -11.03 -15.96 14.81
C ARG A 245 -9.54 -15.72 14.59
N GLN A 246 -8.84 -16.64 13.95
CA GLN A 246 -7.41 -16.51 13.63
C GLN A 246 -7.16 -15.35 12.65
N VAL A 247 -8.00 -15.22 11.60
CA VAL A 247 -7.91 -14.10 10.65
C VAL A 247 -8.13 -12.76 11.36
N ARG A 248 -9.18 -12.64 12.19
CA ARG A 248 -9.43 -11.41 12.96
C ARG A 248 -8.28 -11.08 13.91
N GLY A 249 -7.75 -12.07 14.62
CA GLY A 249 -6.59 -11.88 15.49
C GLY A 249 -5.35 -11.42 14.71
N ALA A 250 -5.06 -12.04 13.57
CA ALA A 250 -3.94 -11.64 12.72
C ALA A 250 -4.10 -10.22 12.19
N VAL A 251 -5.30 -9.85 11.72
CA VAL A 251 -5.58 -8.47 11.28
C VAL A 251 -5.39 -7.47 12.41
N PHE A 252 -5.88 -7.77 13.62
CA PHE A 252 -5.68 -6.91 14.78
C PHE A 252 -4.19 -6.70 15.10
N ILE A 253 -3.39 -7.78 15.08
CA ILE A 253 -1.94 -7.70 15.26
C ILE A 253 -1.31 -6.81 14.17
N LEU A 254 -1.68 -6.99 12.90
CA LEU A 254 -1.15 -6.15 11.82
C LEU A 254 -1.52 -4.67 11.99
N LEU A 255 -2.74 -4.37 12.45
CA LEU A 255 -3.16 -2.99 12.74
C LEU A 255 -2.33 -2.38 13.90
N LEU A 256 -2.06 -3.17 14.95
CA LEU A 256 -1.17 -2.76 16.04
C LEU A 256 0.26 -2.49 15.54
N LEU A 257 0.77 -3.33 14.65
CA LEU A 257 2.10 -3.15 14.05
C LEU A 257 2.17 -1.92 13.15
N ILE A 258 1.10 -1.61 12.41
CA ILE A 258 0.99 -0.37 11.62
C ILE A 258 0.94 0.85 12.53
N PHE A 259 0.16 0.81 13.61
CA PHE A 259 0.16 1.85 14.61
C PHE A 259 1.59 2.11 15.12
N SER A 260 2.27 1.09 15.63
CA SER A 260 3.65 1.17 16.10
C SER A 260 4.57 1.82 15.08
N LYS A 261 4.55 1.29 13.85
CA LYS A 261 5.39 1.76 12.76
C LYS A 261 5.15 3.22 12.40
N TYR A 262 3.88 3.61 12.20
CA TYR A 262 3.58 4.95 11.68
C TYR A 262 3.66 6.03 12.75
N PHE A 263 3.42 5.70 14.01
CA PHE A 263 3.74 6.61 15.12
C PHE A 263 5.25 6.84 15.24
N TYR A 264 6.05 5.78 15.13
CA TYR A 264 7.51 5.90 15.12
C TYR A 264 8.02 6.74 13.93
N LEU A 265 7.52 6.44 12.73
CA LEU A 265 7.85 7.22 11.53
C LEU A 265 7.39 8.69 11.65
N ALA A 266 6.22 8.97 12.24
CA ALA A 266 5.76 10.33 12.48
C ALA A 266 6.70 11.09 13.41
N GLY A 267 7.19 10.44 14.47
CA GLY A 267 8.21 11.00 15.36
C GLY A 267 9.49 11.39 14.63
N LEU A 268 10.01 10.49 13.79
CA LEU A 268 11.23 10.75 13.02
C LEU A 268 10.99 11.79 11.90
N ASN A 269 9.94 11.66 11.12
CA ASN A 269 9.70 12.59 10.01
C ASN A 269 9.41 14.02 10.46
N SER A 270 8.67 14.19 11.55
CA SER A 270 8.21 15.52 11.99
C SER A 270 9.15 16.18 12.98
N TYR A 271 9.89 15.41 13.77
CA TYR A 271 10.60 15.96 14.93
C TYR A 271 12.11 15.69 14.93
N PHE A 272 12.65 14.91 13.96
CA PHE A 272 14.08 14.58 13.96
C PHE A 272 14.99 15.80 13.81
N THR A 273 14.62 16.73 12.94
CA THR A 273 15.38 17.99 12.77
C THR A 273 15.42 18.79 14.08
N PHE A 274 14.28 18.90 14.76
CA PHE A 274 14.21 19.58 16.06
C PHE A 274 15.04 18.89 17.14
N PHE A 275 15.02 17.56 17.19
CA PHE A 275 15.86 16.77 18.10
C PHE A 275 17.35 16.99 17.84
N LEU A 276 17.77 17.07 16.58
CA LEU A 276 19.18 17.32 16.22
C LEU A 276 19.63 18.73 16.57
N ILE A 277 18.77 19.73 16.34
CA ILE A 277 19.03 21.13 16.69
C ILE A 277 19.14 21.27 18.21
N ASP A 278 18.17 20.73 18.96
CA ASP A 278 18.13 20.81 20.41
C ASP A 278 19.32 20.10 21.08
N ARG A 279 19.67 18.89 20.59
CA ARG A 279 20.67 18.04 21.23
C ARG A 279 22.10 18.35 20.81
N PHE A 280 22.32 18.68 19.53
CA PHE A 280 23.67 18.82 18.96
C PHE A 280 24.00 20.23 18.49
N GLY A 281 23.05 21.18 18.62
CA GLY A 281 23.25 22.57 18.18
C GLY A 281 23.43 22.70 16.67
N LEU A 282 22.90 21.77 15.86
CA LEU A 282 23.03 21.83 14.40
C LEU A 282 22.22 23.01 13.85
N ASP A 283 22.70 23.57 12.74
CA ASP A 283 21.88 24.47 11.96
C ASP A 283 20.77 23.69 11.20
N ILE A 284 19.77 24.43 10.70
CA ILE A 284 18.63 23.84 10.01
C ILE A 284 19.05 23.03 8.78
N GLN A 285 20.07 23.48 8.04
CA GLN A 285 20.52 22.84 6.82
C GLN A 285 21.19 21.48 7.14
N GLN A 286 22.05 21.44 8.16
CA GLN A 286 22.69 20.19 8.62
C GLN A 286 21.66 19.20 9.15
N ALA A 287 20.65 19.68 9.88
CA ALA A 287 19.56 18.84 10.35
C ALA A 287 18.72 18.26 9.19
N GLN A 288 18.49 19.01 8.12
CA GLN A 288 17.81 18.53 6.91
C GLN A 288 18.64 17.47 6.15
N TYR A 289 19.97 17.62 6.05
CA TYR A 289 20.82 16.57 5.49
C TYR A 289 20.75 15.28 6.30
N SER A 290 20.67 15.40 7.60
CA SER A 290 20.51 14.25 8.50
C SER A 290 19.15 13.56 8.33
N LEU A 291 18.09 14.33 8.11
CA LEU A 291 16.76 13.80 7.77
C LEU A 291 16.79 13.07 6.41
N PHE A 292 17.53 13.59 5.44
CA PHE A 292 17.70 12.89 4.16
C PHE A 292 18.35 11.51 4.33
N VAL A 293 19.34 11.36 5.23
CA VAL A 293 19.94 10.05 5.56
C VAL A 293 18.91 9.06 6.07
N PHE A 294 18.00 9.51 6.95
CA PHE A 294 16.86 8.70 7.40
C PHE A 294 15.97 8.28 6.23
N LEU A 295 15.56 9.22 5.38
CA LEU A 295 14.70 8.96 4.23
C LEU A 295 15.34 8.03 3.19
N ALA A 296 16.66 8.11 3.00
CA ALA A 296 17.40 7.16 2.18
C ALA A 296 17.35 5.74 2.76
N GLY A 297 17.43 5.60 4.10
CA GLY A 297 17.20 4.34 4.78
C GLY A 297 15.79 3.81 4.55
N VAL A 298 14.77 4.66 4.66
CA VAL A 298 13.37 4.30 4.40
C VAL A 298 13.17 3.81 2.96
N ALA A 299 13.70 4.53 1.97
CA ALA A 299 13.55 4.17 0.56
C ALA A 299 14.20 2.82 0.24
N THR A 300 15.47 2.64 0.68
CA THR A 300 16.22 1.39 0.44
C THR A 300 15.61 0.20 1.19
N GLY A 301 15.15 0.41 2.43
CA GLY A 301 14.45 -0.62 3.21
C GLY A 301 13.13 -1.04 2.58
N THR A 302 12.34 -0.09 2.07
CA THR A 302 11.08 -0.37 1.36
C THR A 302 11.34 -1.24 0.12
N LEU A 303 12.39 -0.92 -0.66
CA LEU A 303 12.74 -1.70 -1.85
C LEU A 303 13.18 -3.13 -1.50
N ALA A 304 13.97 -3.28 -0.44
CA ALA A 304 14.49 -4.58 -0.01
C ALA A 304 13.43 -5.49 0.61
N GLY A 305 12.47 -4.94 1.36
CA GLY A 305 11.53 -5.69 2.19
C GLY A 305 10.64 -6.67 1.43
N GLY A 306 10.16 -6.30 0.25
CA GLY A 306 9.28 -7.14 -0.56
C GLY A 306 9.98 -8.39 -1.12
N PRO A 307 11.09 -8.25 -1.87
CA PRO A 307 11.84 -9.40 -2.39
C PRO A 307 12.33 -10.35 -1.28
N ILE A 308 12.78 -9.79 -0.16
CA ILE A 308 13.16 -10.60 1.01
C ILE A 308 11.95 -11.37 1.53
N GLY A 309 10.79 -10.71 1.64
CA GLY A 309 9.53 -11.33 2.08
C GLY A 309 9.05 -12.46 1.15
N ASP A 310 9.26 -12.32 -0.16
CA ASP A 310 8.95 -13.36 -1.13
C ASP A 310 9.83 -14.60 -0.93
N ARG A 311 11.10 -14.43 -0.55
CA ARG A 311 12.07 -15.52 -0.35
C ARG A 311 11.92 -16.21 1.01
N ILE A 312 12.01 -15.44 2.11
CA ILE A 312 12.06 -16.00 3.47
C ILE A 312 10.70 -16.08 4.18
N GLY A 313 9.66 -15.43 3.62
CA GLY A 313 8.29 -15.40 4.16
C GLY A 313 7.93 -14.09 4.86
N ARG A 314 6.68 -13.64 4.63
CA ARG A 314 6.17 -12.33 5.10
C ARG A 314 6.26 -12.19 6.61
N LYS A 315 5.83 -13.21 7.38
CA LYS A 315 5.87 -13.19 8.85
C LYS A 315 7.28 -12.90 9.38
N ARG A 316 8.31 -13.54 8.81
CA ARG A 316 9.70 -13.33 9.24
C ARG A 316 10.18 -11.91 8.95
N VAL A 317 9.82 -11.36 7.78
CA VAL A 317 10.18 -9.96 7.43
C VAL A 317 9.45 -8.99 8.34
N ILE A 318 8.14 -9.15 8.58
CA ILE A 318 7.37 -8.29 9.46
C ILE A 318 7.99 -8.27 10.87
N TRP A 319 8.26 -9.45 11.41
CA TRP A 319 8.89 -9.59 12.73
C TRP A 319 10.29 -8.97 12.76
N GLY A 320 11.16 -9.39 11.83
CA GLY A 320 12.54 -8.93 11.75
C GLY A 320 12.66 -7.43 11.49
N SER A 321 11.74 -6.85 10.69
CA SER A 321 11.76 -5.42 10.37
C SER A 321 11.33 -4.57 11.56
N ILE A 322 10.18 -4.85 12.16
CA ILE A 322 9.66 -4.00 13.23
C ILE A 322 10.46 -4.19 14.52
N LEU A 323 10.63 -5.44 14.97
CA LEU A 323 11.41 -5.70 16.18
C LEU A 323 12.91 -5.42 15.96
N GLY A 324 13.44 -5.71 14.77
CA GLY A 324 14.83 -5.41 14.41
C GLY A 324 15.15 -3.92 14.37
N THR A 325 14.14 -3.02 14.35
CA THR A 325 14.33 -1.58 14.53
C THR A 325 14.66 -1.24 15.99
N ALA A 326 14.20 -2.04 16.97
CA ALA A 326 14.31 -1.72 18.39
C ALA A 326 15.75 -1.43 18.87
N PRO A 327 16.80 -2.20 18.55
CA PRO A 327 18.15 -1.89 19.02
C PRO A 327 18.64 -0.53 18.53
N PHE A 328 18.36 -0.18 17.27
CA PHE A 328 18.74 1.11 16.71
C PHE A 328 17.94 2.26 17.34
N SER A 329 16.63 2.04 17.51
CA SER A 329 15.72 3.00 18.11
C SER A 329 16.03 3.28 19.57
N LEU A 330 16.32 2.24 20.38
CA LEU A 330 16.67 2.37 21.78
C LEU A 330 18.04 3.03 22.01
N ALA A 331 18.99 2.81 21.09
CA ALA A 331 20.31 3.43 21.16
C ALA A 331 20.30 4.91 20.71
N LEU A 332 19.36 5.31 19.84
CA LEU A 332 19.32 6.62 19.20
C LEU A 332 19.35 7.80 20.20
N PRO A 333 18.55 7.82 21.30
CA PRO A 333 18.56 8.93 22.25
C PRO A 333 19.86 9.11 23.00
N TYR A 334 20.76 8.11 23.01
CA TYR A 334 22.02 8.12 23.78
C TYR A 334 23.26 8.32 22.88
N ALA A 335 23.08 8.25 21.55
CA ALA A 335 24.16 8.31 20.57
C ALA A 335 24.75 9.73 20.43
N ASN A 336 26.01 9.83 20.01
CA ASN A 336 26.59 11.05 19.48
C ASN A 336 26.13 11.28 18.03
N LEU A 337 26.43 12.42 17.43
CA LEU A 337 25.95 12.80 16.11
C LEU A 337 26.31 11.76 15.02
N HIS A 338 27.56 11.29 15.01
CA HIS A 338 28.02 10.31 14.00
C HIS A 338 27.23 9.00 14.08
N TRP A 339 27.08 8.44 15.29
CA TRP A 339 26.28 7.23 15.49
C TRP A 339 24.78 7.49 15.26
N THR A 340 24.26 8.67 15.58
CA THR A 340 22.87 9.03 15.31
C THR A 340 22.54 8.88 13.83
N LEU A 341 23.42 9.31 12.90
CA LEU A 341 23.20 9.17 11.45
C LEU A 341 23.17 7.71 11.01
N ILE A 342 24.07 6.89 11.54
CA ILE A 342 24.11 5.44 11.25
C ILE A 342 22.85 4.75 11.80
N LEU A 343 22.51 5.02 13.05
CA LEU A 343 21.37 4.40 13.72
C LEU A 343 20.04 4.79 13.06
N VAL A 344 19.90 6.05 12.65
CA VAL A 344 18.66 6.51 12.01
C VAL A 344 18.49 5.94 10.60
N PHE A 345 19.60 5.79 9.85
CA PHE A 345 19.56 5.07 8.56
C PHE A 345 19.13 3.61 8.76
N CYS A 346 19.76 2.89 9.69
CA CYS A 346 19.43 1.51 9.99
C CYS A 346 17.98 1.36 10.50
N ALA A 347 17.53 2.25 11.38
CA ALA A 347 16.16 2.27 11.87
C ALA A 347 15.16 2.51 10.72
N GLY A 348 15.45 3.48 9.84
CA GLY A 348 14.66 3.76 8.64
C GLY A 348 14.60 2.57 7.69
N PHE A 349 15.73 1.95 7.40
CA PHE A 349 15.83 0.75 6.56
C PHE A 349 15.00 -0.41 7.13
N MET A 350 15.19 -0.72 8.41
CA MET A 350 14.50 -1.82 9.06
C MET A 350 12.99 -1.58 9.11
N ILE A 351 12.53 -0.47 9.66
CA ILE A 351 11.10 -0.21 9.86
C ILE A 351 10.33 -0.10 8.54
N ALA A 352 10.96 0.45 7.49
CA ALA A 352 10.32 0.63 6.20
C ALA A 352 10.10 -0.70 5.45
N SER A 353 11.00 -1.66 5.60
CA SER A 353 10.93 -2.97 4.94
C SER A 353 9.71 -3.81 5.35
N ALA A 354 9.06 -3.49 6.49
CA ALA A 354 7.86 -4.19 6.96
C ALA A 354 6.62 -3.96 6.08
N PHE A 355 6.43 -2.74 5.52
CA PHE A 355 5.13 -2.35 4.97
C PHE A 355 4.70 -3.12 3.72
N PRO A 356 5.57 -3.35 2.71
CA PRO A 356 5.23 -4.21 1.59
C PRO A 356 4.83 -5.62 2.04
N ALA A 357 5.56 -6.18 3.01
CA ALA A 357 5.28 -7.50 3.55
C ALA A 357 3.95 -7.55 4.33
N ILE A 358 3.61 -6.49 5.10
CA ILE A 358 2.33 -6.38 5.82
C ILE A 358 1.16 -6.36 4.84
N ILE A 359 1.22 -5.53 3.79
CA ILE A 359 0.16 -5.44 2.78
C ILE A 359 -0.08 -6.79 2.11
N VAL A 360 1.00 -7.43 1.63
CA VAL A 360 0.89 -8.74 0.96
C VAL A 360 0.35 -9.80 1.90
N TYR A 361 0.86 -9.87 3.14
CA TYR A 361 0.39 -10.82 4.14
C TYR A 361 -1.10 -10.62 4.47
N ALA A 362 -1.54 -9.37 4.63
CA ALA A 362 -2.94 -9.04 4.87
C ALA A 362 -3.85 -9.43 3.68
N GLN A 363 -3.37 -9.25 2.44
CA GLN A 363 -4.06 -9.70 1.23
C GLN A 363 -4.15 -11.22 1.13
N GLU A 364 -3.12 -11.96 1.61
CA GLU A 364 -3.11 -13.42 1.69
C GLU A 364 -4.07 -13.94 2.76
N LEU A 365 -4.23 -13.22 3.88
CA LEU A 365 -5.21 -13.56 4.92
C LEU A 365 -6.67 -13.42 4.47
N MET A 366 -6.95 -12.52 3.52
CA MET A 366 -8.30 -12.22 3.04
C MET A 366 -8.39 -12.31 1.51
N PRO A 367 -8.31 -13.53 0.93
CA PRO A 367 -8.38 -13.73 -0.52
C PRO A 367 -9.66 -13.12 -1.12
N GLY A 368 -9.53 -12.48 -2.29
CA GLY A 368 -10.64 -11.82 -2.98
C GLY A 368 -11.03 -10.44 -2.44
N LYS A 369 -10.34 -9.92 -1.40
CA LYS A 369 -10.58 -8.60 -0.81
C LYS A 369 -9.37 -7.68 -0.93
N THR A 370 -8.61 -7.78 -2.03
CA THR A 370 -7.34 -7.07 -2.20
C THR A 370 -7.48 -5.56 -2.07
N GLY A 371 -8.50 -4.96 -2.69
CA GLY A 371 -8.75 -3.52 -2.61
C GLY A 371 -9.20 -3.09 -1.21
N THR A 372 -10.13 -3.84 -0.58
CA THR A 372 -10.57 -3.57 0.80
C THR A 372 -9.39 -3.59 1.77
N VAL A 373 -8.54 -4.62 1.66
CA VAL A 373 -7.36 -4.78 2.53
C VAL A 373 -6.39 -3.64 2.30
N SER A 374 -6.01 -3.38 1.06
CA SER A 374 -5.08 -2.29 0.74
C SER A 374 -5.64 -0.95 1.20
N GLY A 375 -6.91 -0.65 0.91
CA GLY A 375 -7.55 0.58 1.36
C GLY A 375 -7.57 0.75 2.88
N LEU A 376 -7.86 -0.33 3.63
CA LEU A 376 -7.81 -0.29 5.10
C LEU A 376 -6.40 0.01 5.61
N PHE A 377 -5.41 -0.69 5.09
CA PHE A 377 -4.04 -0.59 5.60
C PHE A 377 -3.34 0.69 5.18
N PHE A 378 -3.55 1.17 3.95
CA PHE A 378 -3.04 2.49 3.52
C PHE A 378 -3.78 3.62 4.22
N GLY A 379 -5.11 3.57 4.29
CA GLY A 379 -5.90 4.59 4.99
C GLY A 379 -5.50 4.70 6.46
N LEU A 380 -5.31 3.56 7.15
CA LEU A 380 -4.85 3.58 8.54
C LEU A 380 -3.40 4.10 8.66
N ALA A 381 -2.52 3.72 7.73
CA ALA A 381 -1.13 4.15 7.73
C ALA A 381 -1.02 5.69 7.68
N PHE A 382 -1.72 6.32 6.73
CA PHE A 382 -1.73 7.79 6.60
C PHE A 382 -2.45 8.46 7.77
N GLY A 383 -3.61 7.92 8.20
CA GLY A 383 -4.32 8.44 9.35
C GLY A 383 -3.51 8.38 10.64
N MET A 384 -2.81 7.27 10.89
CA MET A 384 -1.95 7.12 12.07
C MET A 384 -0.71 8.01 12.00
N GLY A 385 -0.15 8.25 10.82
CA GLY A 385 0.94 9.21 10.64
C GLY A 385 0.53 10.63 11.08
N GLY A 386 -0.63 11.11 10.64
CA GLY A 386 -1.15 12.43 11.02
C GLY A 386 -1.50 12.53 12.51
N ILE A 387 -2.23 11.54 13.05
CA ILE A 387 -2.56 11.49 14.48
C ILE A 387 -1.28 11.41 15.33
N GLY A 388 -0.30 10.59 14.89
CA GLY A 388 0.98 10.43 15.56
C GLY A 388 1.75 11.74 15.65
N ALA A 389 1.86 12.47 14.52
CA ALA A 389 2.52 13.77 14.50
C ALA A 389 1.86 14.77 15.46
N ALA A 390 0.52 14.89 15.42
CA ALA A 390 -0.20 15.80 16.30
C ALA A 390 -0.08 15.42 17.79
N ALA A 391 -0.21 14.13 18.12
CA ALA A 391 -0.11 13.64 19.50
C ALA A 391 1.31 13.83 20.06
N LEU A 392 2.33 13.47 19.27
CA LEU A 392 3.73 13.61 19.68
C LEU A 392 4.16 15.08 19.76
N GLY A 393 3.62 15.95 18.89
CA GLY A 393 3.86 17.40 18.99
C GLY A 393 3.28 17.98 20.28
N ARG A 394 2.02 17.65 20.60
CA ARG A 394 1.43 18.07 21.87
C ARG A 394 2.20 17.53 23.08
N LEU A 395 2.69 16.30 22.98
CA LEU A 395 3.53 15.73 24.04
C LEU A 395 4.86 16.46 24.16
N ALA A 396 5.49 16.85 23.05
CA ALA A 396 6.73 17.63 23.05
C ALA A 396 6.53 19.02 23.70
N ASP A 397 5.40 19.68 23.42
CA ASP A 397 5.05 20.99 24.00
C ASP A 397 4.93 20.96 25.54
N VAL A 398 4.38 19.87 26.08
CA VAL A 398 4.16 19.73 27.53
C VAL A 398 5.31 19.03 28.26
N THR A 399 6.28 18.44 27.53
CA THR A 399 7.43 17.76 28.11
C THR A 399 8.74 18.26 27.48
N SER A 400 9.27 17.54 26.52
CA SER A 400 10.42 17.92 25.67
C SER A 400 10.52 17.02 24.44
N ILE A 401 11.26 17.48 23.43
CA ILE A 401 11.56 16.68 22.25
C ILE A 401 12.36 15.42 22.63
N ALA A 402 13.30 15.54 23.58
CA ALA A 402 14.10 14.40 24.07
C ALA A 402 13.21 13.32 24.71
N PHE A 403 12.21 13.71 25.51
CA PHE A 403 11.24 12.78 26.08
C PHE A 403 10.45 12.03 25.03
N VAL A 404 9.98 12.74 23.99
CA VAL A 404 9.27 12.13 22.84
C VAL A 404 10.13 11.07 22.17
N TYR A 405 11.44 11.34 21.97
CA TYR A 405 12.36 10.37 21.38
C TYR A 405 12.58 9.14 22.26
N HIS A 406 12.72 9.32 23.56
CA HIS A 406 12.80 8.18 24.50
C HIS A 406 11.52 7.34 24.46
N LEU A 407 10.35 7.96 24.42
CA LEU A 407 9.08 7.26 24.35
C LEU A 407 8.95 6.49 23.02
N CYS A 408 9.20 7.15 21.91
CA CYS A 408 9.12 6.56 20.57
C CYS A 408 10.11 5.39 20.39
N ALA A 409 11.25 5.41 21.09
CA ALA A 409 12.25 4.35 21.04
C ALA A 409 11.70 2.97 21.42
N PHE A 410 10.65 2.91 22.27
CA PHE A 410 10.00 1.66 22.68
C PHE A 410 8.93 1.15 21.70
N LEU A 411 8.43 1.98 20.79
CA LEU A 411 7.37 1.59 19.85
C LEU A 411 7.72 0.33 19.03
N PRO A 412 8.96 0.17 18.49
CA PRO A 412 9.32 -1.04 17.74
C PRO A 412 9.23 -2.34 18.55
N LEU A 413 9.25 -2.29 19.89
CA LEU A 413 9.07 -3.48 20.74
C LEU A 413 7.68 -4.11 20.59
N LEU A 414 6.68 -3.34 20.12
CA LEU A 414 5.37 -3.89 19.74
C LEU A 414 5.50 -4.92 18.62
N GLY A 415 6.63 -4.94 17.91
CA GLY A 415 7.00 -5.98 16.95
C GLY A 415 6.97 -7.41 17.55
N LEU A 416 7.09 -7.57 18.86
CA LEU A 416 6.91 -8.85 19.54
C LEU A 416 5.53 -9.46 19.25
N ALA A 417 4.49 -8.65 19.03
CA ALA A 417 3.16 -9.14 18.66
C ALA A 417 3.16 -9.94 17.35
N ALA A 418 4.13 -9.73 16.46
CA ALA A 418 4.24 -10.48 15.21
C ALA A 418 4.52 -11.98 15.42
N PHE A 419 5.01 -12.41 16.57
CA PHE A 419 5.12 -13.84 16.89
C PHE A 419 3.79 -14.59 16.85
N PHE A 420 2.71 -13.92 17.21
CA PHE A 420 1.38 -14.49 17.22
C PHE A 420 0.69 -14.54 15.85
N LEU A 421 1.34 -13.98 14.79
CA LEU A 421 0.83 -14.10 13.43
C LEU A 421 0.88 -15.58 12.97
N PRO A 422 -0.18 -16.12 12.34
CA PRO A 422 -0.15 -17.45 11.75
C PRO A 422 0.85 -17.53 10.60
N ASP A 423 1.46 -18.71 10.38
CA ASP A 423 2.34 -18.93 9.24
C ASP A 423 1.51 -19.36 8.02
N THR A 424 1.40 -18.49 7.02
CA THR A 424 0.63 -18.74 5.81
C THR A 424 1.35 -19.69 4.83
N ARG A 425 2.68 -19.84 4.93
CA ARG A 425 3.48 -20.73 4.05
C ARG A 425 3.33 -22.20 4.34
N ARG A 426 3.20 -22.59 5.61
CA ARG A 426 3.19 -24.02 6.02
C ARG A 426 1.96 -24.79 5.57
N ARG A 427 0.96 -24.11 4.97
CA ARG A 427 -0.33 -24.73 4.56
C ARG A 427 -0.57 -24.73 3.06
N ALA A 428 0.34 -24.15 2.28
CA ALA A 428 0.28 -24.16 0.81
C ALA A 428 1.19 -25.24 0.17
N ALA A 429 1.90 -26.02 0.99
CA ALA A 429 2.64 -27.23 0.64
C ALA A 429 1.91 -28.46 1.20
#